data_63200a59eb12b8fcec1949a64fd3aaee
#
_entry.id   63200a59eb12b8fcec1949a64fd3aaee
#
_cell.length_a   1.000
_cell.length_b   1.000
_cell.length_c   1.000
_cell.angle_alpha   90.00
_cell.angle_beta   90.00
_cell.angle_gamma   90.00
#
_symmetry.space_group_name_H-M   'P 1'
#
loop_
_entity.id
_entity.type
_entity.pdbx_description
1 polymer ?
#
loop_
_entity_poly.entity_id
_entity_poly.type
_entity_poly.pdbx_seq_one_letter_code
_entity_poly.pdbx_strand_id
1 'polypeptide(L)'
;MALKLNEILPKLLYALITIIITVHAFVFYSVYVIQGDTLKREHKVDFVLDAVNKQGGIYMFGTYLPIWAVILIECGVAFVMEVTVAGPLAFRLASNVFDPMKTHKMIFTCAVISSTVSIMCPVMSFFASIFFYPYNIGFNVLTLIANWFQLVCYNFPFAFFMQTFLIQPFMRQLFKMLFGNMEKEDKAKLRELNETKLEMTKKPNYASNYDMTNALQLIDDLKKELMDCSNSTLVDEVPDEQEIVEVRID
;
A
#
# COMPACT_ATOMS: atom_id res chain seq x y z
N MET A 1 -7.57 1.96 24.08
CA MET A 1 -8.10 1.29 22.88
C MET A 1 -8.29 2.26 21.72
N ALA A 2 -8.76 3.48 21.93
CA ALA A 2 -8.95 4.52 20.89
C ALA A 2 -7.63 5.02 20.25
N LEU A 3 -6.54 5.15 21.01
CA LEU A 3 -5.23 5.58 20.50
C LEU A 3 -4.66 4.61 19.43
N LYS A 4 -4.79 3.30 19.63
CA LYS A 4 -4.36 2.30 18.61
C LYS A 4 -5.19 2.34 17.34
N LEU A 5 -6.45 2.74 17.41
CA LEU A 5 -7.34 2.82 16.26
C LEU A 5 -6.93 3.97 15.33
N ASN A 6 -6.52 5.12 15.87
CA ASN A 6 -6.07 6.28 15.09
C ASN A 6 -4.78 6.02 14.31
N GLU A 7 -3.90 5.13 14.79
CA GLU A 7 -2.68 4.73 14.08
C GLU A 7 -2.92 3.67 12.99
N ILE A 8 -3.91 2.80 13.21
CA ILE A 8 -4.22 1.71 12.27
C ILE A 8 -5.07 2.21 11.10
N LEU A 9 -5.97 3.15 11.36
CA LEU A 9 -6.93 3.66 10.39
C LEU A 9 -6.29 4.26 9.11
N PRO A 10 -5.26 5.13 9.19
CA PRO A 10 -4.60 5.65 7.99
C PRO A 10 -3.91 4.56 7.17
N LYS A 11 -3.27 3.58 7.81
CA LYS A 11 -2.62 2.45 7.14
C LYS A 11 -3.63 1.57 6.42
N LEU A 12 -4.76 1.30 7.08
CA LEU A 12 -5.84 0.52 6.50
C LEU A 12 -6.49 1.26 5.32
N LEU A 13 -6.69 2.56 5.45
CA LEU A 13 -7.21 3.42 4.38
C LEU A 13 -6.26 3.47 3.19
N TYR A 14 -4.95 3.58 3.44
CA TYR A 14 -3.92 3.52 2.40
C TYR A 14 -4.00 2.19 1.63
N ALA A 15 -4.01 1.06 2.35
CA ALA A 15 -4.11 -0.25 1.74
C ALA A 15 -5.41 -0.39 0.92
N LEU A 16 -6.54 0.05 1.47
CA LEU A 16 -7.83 -0.03 0.81
C LEU A 16 -7.86 0.77 -0.51
N ILE A 17 -7.41 2.02 -0.51
CA ILE A 17 -7.38 2.85 -1.71
C ILE A 17 -6.42 2.26 -2.75
N THR A 18 -5.24 1.81 -2.31
CA THR A 18 -4.27 1.15 -3.20
C THR A 18 -4.87 -0.08 -3.87
N ILE A 19 -5.57 -0.93 -3.12
CA ILE A 19 -6.23 -2.13 -3.64
C ILE A 19 -7.31 -1.78 -4.64
N ILE A 20 -8.18 -0.81 -4.34
CA ILE A 20 -9.24 -0.38 -5.25
C ILE A 20 -8.64 0.07 -6.58
N ILE A 21 -7.62 0.91 -6.58
CA ILE A 21 -6.97 1.39 -7.81
C ILE A 21 -6.30 0.23 -8.55
N THR A 22 -5.60 -0.65 -7.82
CA THR A 22 -4.89 -1.78 -8.40
C THR A 22 -5.86 -2.76 -9.06
N VAL A 23 -6.94 -3.15 -8.37
CA VAL A 23 -7.95 -4.10 -8.92
C VAL A 23 -8.63 -3.52 -10.16
N HIS A 24 -9.00 -2.24 -10.14
CA HIS A 24 -9.56 -1.61 -11.35
C HIS A 24 -8.57 -1.66 -12.52
N ALA A 25 -7.30 -1.34 -12.29
CA ALA A 25 -6.28 -1.40 -13.33
C ALA A 25 -6.12 -2.83 -13.89
N PHE A 26 -6.16 -3.86 -13.03
CA PHE A 26 -6.07 -5.26 -13.45
C PHE A 26 -7.30 -5.74 -14.24
N VAL A 27 -8.51 -5.39 -13.81
CA VAL A 27 -9.74 -5.73 -14.53
C VAL A 27 -9.71 -5.06 -15.92
N PHE A 28 -9.34 -3.78 -16.00
CA PHE A 28 -9.17 -3.11 -17.28
C PHE A 28 -8.11 -3.79 -18.16
N TYR A 29 -6.95 -4.12 -17.61
CA TYR A 29 -5.90 -4.81 -18.33
C TYR A 29 -6.36 -6.18 -18.85
N SER A 30 -7.00 -6.99 -18.02
CA SER A 30 -7.49 -8.31 -18.39
C SER A 30 -8.56 -8.25 -19.47
N VAL A 31 -9.52 -7.36 -19.34
CA VAL A 31 -10.66 -7.25 -20.28
C VAL A 31 -10.23 -6.60 -21.59
N TYR A 32 -9.45 -5.51 -21.54
CA TYR A 32 -9.14 -4.74 -22.76
C TYR A 32 -7.87 -5.21 -23.46
N VAL A 33 -6.83 -5.63 -22.72
CA VAL A 33 -5.55 -6.00 -23.31
C VAL A 33 -5.45 -7.49 -23.54
N ILE A 34 -5.76 -8.31 -22.52
CA ILE A 34 -5.60 -9.77 -22.66
C ILE A 34 -6.74 -10.39 -23.49
N GLN A 35 -7.98 -10.07 -23.17
CA GLN A 35 -9.16 -10.72 -23.79
C GLN A 35 -9.81 -9.87 -24.89
N GLY A 36 -9.43 -8.60 -25.03
CA GLY A 36 -10.16 -7.62 -25.84
C GLY A 36 -10.31 -8.04 -27.30
N ASP A 37 -9.27 -8.54 -27.94
CA ASP A 37 -9.34 -8.95 -29.35
C ASP A 37 -10.14 -10.24 -29.56
N THR A 38 -10.10 -11.14 -28.61
CA THR A 38 -10.91 -12.38 -28.65
C THR A 38 -12.37 -12.06 -28.49
N LEU A 39 -12.73 -11.23 -27.50
CA LEU A 39 -14.11 -10.79 -27.23
C LEU A 39 -14.70 -10.03 -28.43
N LYS A 40 -13.97 -9.14 -29.05
CA LYS A 40 -14.42 -8.41 -30.25
C LYS A 40 -14.71 -9.37 -31.41
N ARG A 41 -13.83 -10.34 -31.66
CA ARG A 41 -14.00 -11.31 -32.73
C ARG A 41 -15.19 -12.25 -32.51
N GLU A 42 -15.35 -12.74 -31.29
CA GLU A 42 -16.45 -13.66 -30.94
C GLU A 42 -17.83 -12.98 -31.08
N HIS A 43 -17.94 -11.75 -30.64
CA HIS A 43 -19.21 -11.02 -30.65
C HIS A 43 -19.43 -10.14 -31.90
N LYS A 44 -18.44 -10.09 -32.82
CA LYS A 44 -18.46 -9.27 -34.05
C LYS A 44 -18.83 -7.81 -33.76
N VAL A 45 -18.08 -7.20 -32.86
CA VAL A 45 -18.22 -5.78 -32.44
C VAL A 45 -16.86 -5.07 -32.47
N ASP A 46 -16.90 -3.74 -32.61
CA ASP A 46 -15.69 -2.93 -32.71
C ASP A 46 -15.12 -2.58 -31.32
N PHE A 47 -16.01 -2.48 -30.31
CA PHE A 47 -15.61 -2.09 -28.96
C PHE A 47 -15.73 -3.24 -27.97
N VAL A 48 -14.74 -3.38 -27.07
CA VAL A 48 -14.68 -4.42 -26.05
C VAL A 48 -15.85 -4.30 -25.07
N LEU A 49 -16.23 -3.08 -24.70
CA LEU A 49 -17.35 -2.85 -23.78
C LEU A 49 -18.69 -3.37 -24.35
N ASP A 50 -18.90 -3.20 -25.66
CA ASP A 50 -20.08 -3.72 -26.32
C ASP A 50 -20.10 -5.26 -26.35
N ALA A 51 -18.91 -5.87 -26.51
CA ALA A 51 -18.78 -7.33 -26.41
C ALA A 51 -19.16 -7.82 -25.01
N VAL A 52 -18.63 -7.20 -23.97
CA VAL A 52 -18.92 -7.55 -22.57
C VAL A 52 -20.41 -7.35 -22.25
N ASN A 53 -21.01 -6.25 -22.71
CA ASN A 53 -22.45 -6.00 -22.51
C ASN A 53 -23.31 -7.04 -23.25
N LYS A 54 -22.91 -7.42 -24.46
CA LYS A 54 -23.64 -8.38 -25.29
C LYS A 54 -23.62 -9.79 -24.70
N GLN A 55 -22.53 -10.18 -24.03
CA GLN A 55 -22.45 -11.47 -23.33
C GLN A 55 -23.06 -11.44 -21.90
N GLY A 56 -23.49 -10.28 -21.42
CA GLY A 56 -24.12 -10.13 -20.09
C GLY A 56 -23.16 -9.92 -18.93
N GLY A 57 -21.88 -9.57 -19.20
CA GLY A 57 -20.87 -9.31 -18.18
C GLY A 57 -19.60 -10.14 -18.36
N ILE A 58 -18.87 -10.33 -17.26
CA ILE A 58 -17.65 -11.14 -17.20
C ILE A 58 -18.00 -12.53 -16.63
N TYR A 59 -17.52 -13.59 -17.29
CA TYR A 59 -17.71 -14.96 -16.82
C TYR A 59 -16.93 -15.21 -15.54
N MET A 60 -17.62 -15.58 -14.47
CA MET A 60 -17.02 -15.87 -13.17
C MET A 60 -17.85 -16.92 -12.44
N PHE A 61 -17.23 -17.94 -11.84
CA PHE A 61 -17.89 -19.05 -11.14
C PHE A 61 -19.00 -19.77 -11.94
N GLY A 62 -18.82 -19.90 -13.25
CA GLY A 62 -19.82 -20.56 -14.09
C GLY A 62 -20.99 -19.69 -14.54
N THR A 63 -21.02 -18.40 -14.19
CA THR A 63 -22.07 -17.44 -14.52
C THR A 63 -21.49 -16.13 -15.05
N TYR A 64 -22.32 -15.35 -15.75
CA TYR A 64 -21.92 -14.01 -16.18
C TYR A 64 -22.32 -12.98 -15.13
N LEU A 65 -21.34 -12.22 -14.63
CA LEU A 65 -21.52 -11.19 -13.61
C LEU A 65 -21.24 -9.81 -14.19
N PRO A 66 -21.93 -8.77 -13.74
CA PRO A 66 -21.61 -7.40 -14.13
C PRO A 66 -20.22 -7.00 -13.62
N ILE A 67 -19.51 -6.15 -14.36
CA ILE A 67 -18.12 -5.75 -14.08
C ILE A 67 -17.95 -5.25 -12.65
N TRP A 68 -18.89 -4.45 -12.13
CA TRP A 68 -18.80 -3.92 -10.77
C TRP A 68 -18.83 -5.01 -9.69
N ALA A 69 -19.59 -6.10 -9.92
CA ALA A 69 -19.65 -7.22 -8.98
C ALA A 69 -18.31 -8.00 -8.96
N VAL A 70 -17.72 -8.21 -10.13
CA VAL A 70 -16.38 -8.82 -10.24
C VAL A 70 -15.34 -7.98 -9.51
N ILE A 71 -15.31 -6.68 -9.73
CA ILE A 71 -14.41 -5.76 -9.04
C ILE A 71 -14.60 -5.82 -7.52
N LEU A 72 -15.84 -5.86 -7.04
CA LEU A 72 -16.13 -5.93 -5.61
C LEU A 72 -15.59 -7.23 -4.98
N ILE A 73 -15.79 -8.37 -5.63
CA ILE A 73 -15.31 -9.68 -5.17
C ILE A 73 -13.77 -9.69 -5.15
N GLU A 74 -13.14 -9.25 -6.22
CA GLU A 74 -11.67 -9.20 -6.32
C GLU A 74 -11.07 -8.23 -5.30
N CYS A 75 -11.67 -7.06 -5.08
CA CYS A 75 -11.25 -6.13 -4.04
C CYS A 75 -11.34 -6.75 -2.64
N GLY A 76 -12.43 -7.49 -2.36
CA GLY A 76 -12.59 -8.17 -1.07
C GLY A 76 -11.50 -9.22 -0.84
N VAL A 77 -11.25 -10.07 -1.82
CA VAL A 77 -10.19 -11.10 -1.75
C VAL A 77 -8.81 -10.45 -1.64
N ALA A 78 -8.52 -9.45 -2.46
CA ALA A 78 -7.24 -8.75 -2.45
C ALA A 78 -6.98 -8.07 -1.10
N PHE A 79 -8.00 -7.43 -0.50
CA PHE A 79 -7.90 -6.80 0.81
C PHE A 79 -7.58 -7.80 1.92
N VAL A 80 -8.29 -8.92 1.96
CA VAL A 80 -8.02 -9.98 2.94
C VAL A 80 -6.61 -10.52 2.77
N MET A 81 -6.18 -10.80 1.55
CA MET A 81 -4.85 -11.34 1.27
C MET A 81 -3.73 -10.33 1.58
N GLU A 82 -3.94 -9.05 1.29
CA GLU A 82 -2.96 -7.99 1.61
C GLU A 82 -2.75 -7.89 3.13
N VAL A 83 -3.82 -7.81 3.90
CA VAL A 83 -3.75 -7.62 5.36
C VAL A 83 -3.22 -8.86 6.07
N THR A 84 -3.60 -10.07 5.61
CA THR A 84 -3.27 -11.32 6.33
C THR A 84 -1.95 -11.93 5.90
N VAL A 85 -1.59 -11.84 4.62
CA VAL A 85 -0.46 -12.58 4.03
C VAL A 85 0.59 -11.63 3.45
N ALA A 86 0.21 -10.82 2.48
CA ALA A 86 1.17 -10.10 1.66
C ALA A 86 1.91 -9.00 2.44
N GLY A 87 1.20 -8.16 3.20
CA GLY A 87 1.81 -7.08 3.97
C GLY A 87 2.86 -7.60 4.99
N PRO A 88 2.49 -8.51 5.91
CA PRO A 88 3.45 -9.07 6.88
C PRO A 88 4.61 -9.81 6.21
N LEU A 89 4.34 -10.58 5.14
CA LEU A 89 5.36 -11.39 4.50
C LEU A 89 6.31 -10.55 3.64
N ALA A 90 5.79 -9.55 2.93
CA ALA A 90 6.59 -8.62 2.13
C ALA A 90 7.57 -7.83 3.00
N PHE A 91 7.10 -7.31 4.15
CA PHE A 91 7.95 -6.62 5.09
C PHE A 91 9.07 -7.53 5.64
N ARG A 92 8.73 -8.77 6.02
CA ARG A 92 9.73 -9.75 6.47
C ARG A 92 10.75 -10.07 5.37
N LEU A 93 10.29 -10.27 4.14
CA LEU A 93 11.15 -10.57 3.00
C LEU A 93 12.12 -9.41 2.73
N ALA A 94 11.61 -8.17 2.71
CA ALA A 94 12.42 -6.99 2.52
C ALA A 94 13.45 -6.80 3.65
N SER A 95 13.05 -7.00 4.91
CA SER A 95 13.94 -6.88 6.08
C SER A 95 14.98 -7.98 6.19
N ASN A 96 14.77 -9.14 5.57
CA ASN A 96 15.79 -10.18 5.49
C ASN A 96 16.91 -9.84 4.50
N VAL A 97 16.62 -9.04 3.46
CA VAL A 97 17.59 -8.65 2.43
C VAL A 97 18.24 -7.31 2.77
N PHE A 98 17.48 -6.38 3.32
CA PHE A 98 17.91 -5.03 3.63
C PHE A 98 17.67 -4.70 5.10
N ASP A 99 18.70 -4.21 5.79
CA ASP A 99 18.57 -3.71 7.16
C ASP A 99 17.78 -2.38 7.15
N PRO A 100 16.58 -2.32 7.74
CA PRO A 100 15.75 -1.11 7.71
C PRO A 100 16.39 0.11 8.39
N MET A 101 17.36 -0.12 9.31
CA MET A 101 18.03 0.95 10.04
C MET A 101 19.25 1.51 9.31
N LYS A 102 19.87 0.72 8.39
CA LYS A 102 21.10 1.09 7.69
C LYS A 102 20.88 1.42 6.22
N THR A 103 19.80 0.90 5.64
CA THR A 103 19.52 1.08 4.22
C THR A 103 18.77 2.40 3.99
N HIS A 104 19.11 3.09 2.91
CA HIS A 104 18.40 4.30 2.51
C HIS A 104 16.90 4.02 2.38
N LYS A 105 16.08 4.89 2.95
CA LYS A 105 14.61 4.72 3.06
C LYS A 105 13.94 4.40 1.72
N MET A 106 14.35 5.08 0.63
CA MET A 106 13.82 4.85 -0.72
C MET A 106 14.08 3.42 -1.21
N ILE A 107 15.29 2.89 -0.97
CA ILE A 107 15.68 1.53 -1.41
C ILE A 107 14.87 0.50 -0.62
N PHE A 108 14.76 0.68 0.70
CA PHE A 108 13.97 -0.21 1.55
C PHE A 108 12.50 -0.24 1.13
N THR A 109 11.92 0.93 0.84
CA THR A 109 10.55 1.01 0.34
C THR A 109 10.37 0.32 -1.01
N CYS A 110 11.30 0.52 -1.96
CA CYS A 110 11.26 -0.19 -3.24
C CYS A 110 11.36 -1.72 -3.03
N ALA A 111 12.17 -2.16 -2.07
CA ALA A 111 12.27 -3.58 -1.72
C ALA A 111 10.95 -4.14 -1.16
N VAL A 112 10.28 -3.39 -0.27
CA VAL A 112 8.96 -3.79 0.26
C VAL A 112 7.92 -3.86 -0.87
N ILE A 113 7.87 -2.86 -1.75
CA ILE A 113 6.94 -2.85 -2.89
C ILE A 113 7.19 -4.04 -3.83
N SER A 114 8.46 -4.28 -4.20
CA SER A 114 8.84 -5.42 -5.04
C SER A 114 8.46 -6.75 -4.40
N SER A 115 8.67 -6.88 -3.08
CA SER A 115 8.29 -8.08 -2.32
C SER A 115 6.77 -8.25 -2.28
N THR A 116 6.01 -7.18 -2.08
CA THR A 116 4.54 -7.23 -2.11
C THR A 116 4.04 -7.71 -3.48
N VAL A 117 4.54 -7.14 -4.56
CA VAL A 117 4.15 -7.55 -5.92
C VAL A 117 4.52 -9.01 -6.19
N SER A 118 5.71 -9.43 -5.75
CA SER A 118 6.19 -10.82 -5.94
C SER A 118 5.34 -11.85 -5.22
N ILE A 119 4.69 -11.47 -4.12
CA ILE A 119 3.78 -12.35 -3.36
C ILE A 119 2.35 -12.23 -3.88
N MET A 120 1.84 -10.99 -4.01
CA MET A 120 0.44 -10.75 -4.37
C MET A 120 0.11 -11.19 -5.80
N CYS A 121 1.01 -10.96 -6.76
CA CYS A 121 0.72 -11.28 -8.15
C CYS A 121 0.49 -12.78 -8.37
N PRO A 122 1.35 -13.71 -7.92
CA PRO A 122 1.08 -15.15 -8.04
C PRO A 122 -0.18 -15.58 -7.26
N VAL A 123 -0.40 -15.05 -6.07
CA VAL A 123 -1.56 -15.41 -5.24
C VAL A 123 -2.86 -14.95 -5.89
N MET A 124 -2.95 -13.69 -6.31
CA MET A 124 -4.15 -13.17 -6.98
C MET A 124 -4.37 -13.83 -8.34
N SER A 125 -3.32 -14.13 -9.10
CA SER A 125 -3.43 -14.91 -10.35
C SER A 125 -3.94 -16.33 -10.11
N PHE A 126 -3.62 -16.94 -8.95
CA PHE A 126 -4.17 -18.23 -8.57
C PHE A 126 -5.68 -18.13 -8.31
N PHE A 127 -6.12 -17.17 -7.51
CA PHE A 127 -7.55 -16.93 -7.31
C PHE A 127 -8.27 -16.60 -8.62
N ALA A 128 -7.69 -15.74 -9.46
CA ALA A 128 -8.25 -15.43 -10.77
C ALA A 128 -8.39 -16.68 -11.65
N SER A 129 -7.40 -17.58 -11.64
CA SER A 129 -7.50 -18.84 -12.41
C SER A 129 -8.61 -19.76 -11.93
N ILE A 130 -8.97 -19.72 -10.65
CA ILE A 130 -10.14 -20.43 -10.08
C ILE A 130 -11.43 -19.70 -10.43
N PHE A 131 -11.49 -18.39 -10.25
CA PHE A 131 -12.73 -17.60 -10.44
C PHE A 131 -13.21 -17.61 -11.89
N PHE A 132 -12.27 -17.50 -12.84
CA PHE A 132 -12.55 -17.43 -14.27
C PHE A 132 -12.41 -18.80 -14.97
N TYR A 133 -12.29 -19.89 -14.21
CA TYR A 133 -12.19 -21.23 -14.78
C TYR A 133 -13.48 -21.60 -15.54
N PRO A 134 -13.38 -22.17 -16.76
CA PRO A 134 -14.56 -22.56 -17.54
C PRO A 134 -15.18 -23.87 -17.00
N TYR A 135 -15.89 -23.78 -15.91
CA TYR A 135 -16.51 -24.95 -15.24
C TYR A 135 -17.51 -25.73 -16.10
N ASN A 136 -18.06 -25.11 -17.14
CA ASN A 136 -18.96 -25.72 -18.10
C ASN A 136 -18.32 -26.83 -18.96
N ILE A 137 -16.98 -26.82 -19.09
CA ILE A 137 -16.23 -27.81 -19.89
C ILE A 137 -15.76 -28.99 -19.03
N GLY A 138 -15.87 -28.88 -17.71
CA GLY A 138 -15.35 -29.84 -16.74
C GLY A 138 -14.05 -29.35 -16.08
N PHE A 139 -13.81 -29.79 -14.87
CA PHE A 139 -12.66 -29.37 -14.08
C PHE A 139 -11.44 -30.25 -14.34
N ASN A 140 -10.31 -29.62 -14.73
CA ASN A 140 -9.02 -30.28 -14.91
C ASN A 140 -7.93 -29.49 -14.19
N VAL A 141 -7.27 -30.13 -13.22
CA VAL A 141 -6.23 -29.51 -12.39
C VAL A 141 -5.03 -29.05 -13.21
N LEU A 142 -4.61 -29.81 -14.23
CA LEU A 142 -3.48 -29.43 -15.07
C LEU A 142 -3.78 -28.17 -15.88
N THR A 143 -5.00 -28.06 -16.39
CA THR A 143 -5.45 -26.84 -17.09
C THR A 143 -5.51 -25.64 -16.13
N LEU A 144 -5.96 -25.84 -14.91
CA LEU A 144 -5.95 -24.79 -13.89
C LEU A 144 -4.54 -24.28 -13.60
N ILE A 145 -3.59 -25.20 -13.40
CA ILE A 145 -2.18 -24.85 -13.14
C ILE A 145 -1.57 -24.13 -14.35
N ALA A 146 -1.81 -24.62 -15.56
CA ALA A 146 -1.32 -23.98 -16.79
C ALA A 146 -1.85 -22.56 -16.94
N ASN A 147 -3.16 -22.35 -16.72
CA ASN A 147 -3.77 -21.05 -16.74
C ASN A 147 -3.21 -20.12 -15.66
N TRP A 148 -2.97 -20.64 -14.46
CA TRP A 148 -2.34 -19.89 -13.39
C TRP A 148 -0.95 -19.38 -13.78
N PHE A 149 -0.06 -20.24 -14.27
CA PHE A 149 1.26 -19.83 -14.75
C PHE A 149 1.17 -18.80 -15.88
N GLN A 150 0.27 -19.01 -16.82
CA GLN A 150 0.04 -18.06 -17.91
C GLN A 150 -0.38 -16.69 -17.38
N LEU A 151 -1.32 -16.64 -16.43
CA LEU A 151 -1.77 -15.39 -15.80
C LEU A 151 -0.64 -14.72 -15.02
N VAL A 152 0.17 -15.47 -14.29
CA VAL A 152 1.36 -14.91 -13.61
C VAL A 152 2.30 -14.25 -14.59
N CYS A 153 2.61 -14.91 -15.72
CA CYS A 153 3.51 -14.36 -16.73
C CYS A 153 2.98 -13.06 -17.36
N TYR A 154 1.69 -12.95 -17.58
CA TYR A 154 1.08 -11.71 -18.12
C TYR A 154 0.93 -10.62 -17.07
N ASN A 155 0.49 -10.99 -15.87
CA ASN A 155 0.16 -10.04 -14.82
C ASN A 155 1.40 -9.50 -14.11
N PHE A 156 2.46 -10.27 -13.95
CA PHE A 156 3.62 -9.87 -13.16
C PHE A 156 4.34 -8.62 -13.70
N PRO A 157 4.70 -8.54 -15.00
CA PRO A 157 5.32 -7.33 -15.55
C PRO A 157 4.40 -6.10 -15.44
N PHE A 158 3.11 -6.29 -15.70
CA PHE A 158 2.12 -5.23 -15.59
C PHE A 158 1.97 -4.75 -14.14
N ALA A 159 1.83 -5.69 -13.18
CA ALA A 159 1.73 -5.39 -11.76
C ALA A 159 2.93 -4.61 -11.25
N PHE A 160 4.13 -5.06 -11.60
CA PHE A 160 5.37 -4.44 -11.17
C PHE A 160 5.49 -3.01 -11.70
N PHE A 161 5.22 -2.82 -13.00
CA PHE A 161 5.25 -1.50 -13.62
C PHE A 161 4.19 -0.56 -13.02
N MET A 162 2.94 -1.00 -12.94
CA MET A 162 1.84 -0.20 -12.39
C MET A 162 2.10 0.19 -10.94
N GLN A 163 2.52 -0.75 -10.11
CA GLN A 163 2.74 -0.51 -8.69
C GLN A 163 3.91 0.45 -8.47
N THR A 164 5.03 0.25 -9.17
CA THR A 164 6.26 1.03 -8.93
C THR A 164 6.18 2.44 -9.51
N PHE A 165 5.68 2.58 -10.73
CA PHE A 165 5.78 3.85 -11.47
C PHE A 165 4.51 4.69 -11.46
N LEU A 166 3.34 4.10 -11.25
CA LEU A 166 2.06 4.81 -11.30
C LEU A 166 1.38 4.85 -9.94
N ILE A 167 1.11 3.70 -9.32
CA ILE A 167 0.29 3.65 -8.11
C ILE A 167 1.02 4.27 -6.92
N GLN A 168 2.26 3.89 -6.67
CA GLN A 168 2.99 4.40 -5.51
C GLN A 168 3.25 5.92 -5.53
N PRO A 169 3.73 6.51 -6.63
CA PRO A 169 3.87 7.97 -6.70
C PRO A 169 2.52 8.70 -6.55
N PHE A 170 1.47 8.15 -7.19
CA PHE A 170 0.12 8.71 -7.07
C PHE A 170 -0.40 8.65 -5.63
N MET A 171 -0.25 7.51 -4.96
CA MET A 171 -0.69 7.33 -3.58
C MET A 171 0.04 8.26 -2.62
N ARG A 172 1.35 8.48 -2.78
CA ARG A 172 2.11 9.45 -1.99
C ARG A 172 1.57 10.86 -2.16
N GLN A 173 1.31 11.29 -3.40
CA GLN A 173 0.74 12.61 -3.67
C GLN A 173 -0.67 12.75 -3.09
N LEU A 174 -1.50 11.72 -3.25
CA LEU A 174 -2.86 11.70 -2.72
C LEU A 174 -2.87 11.82 -1.18
N PHE A 175 -2.03 11.05 -0.50
CA PHE A 175 -1.93 11.09 0.96
C PHE A 175 -1.35 12.40 1.46
N LYS A 176 -0.36 12.97 0.78
CA LYS A 176 0.17 14.30 1.10
C LYS A 176 -0.92 15.38 0.95
N MET A 177 -1.81 15.23 -0.03
CA MET A 177 -2.92 16.15 -0.24
C MET A 177 -4.00 16.01 0.84
N LEU A 178 -4.32 14.77 1.24
CA LEU A 178 -5.35 14.47 2.24
C LEU A 178 -4.89 14.75 3.68
N PHE A 179 -3.65 14.39 4.01
CA PHE A 179 -3.14 14.41 5.39
C PHE A 179 -2.00 15.42 5.61
N GLY A 180 -1.52 16.11 4.59
CA GLY A 180 -0.38 17.03 4.67
C GLY A 180 -0.61 18.23 5.60
N ASN A 181 -1.85 18.59 5.92
CA ASN A 181 -2.14 19.61 6.91
C ASN A 181 -1.98 19.10 8.35
N MET A 182 -2.34 17.84 8.61
CA MET A 182 -2.14 17.20 9.91
C MET A 182 -0.65 17.05 10.22
N GLU A 183 0.14 16.65 9.24
CA GLU A 183 1.60 16.55 9.38
C GLU A 183 2.29 17.88 9.68
N LYS A 184 1.84 18.97 9.06
CA LYS A 184 2.36 20.32 9.36
C LYS A 184 2.04 20.74 10.80
N GLU A 185 0.86 20.39 11.29
CA GLU A 185 0.44 20.68 12.66
C GLU A 185 1.25 19.87 13.68
N ASP A 186 1.51 18.58 13.40
CA ASP A 186 2.32 17.73 14.27
C ASP A 186 3.79 18.15 14.28
N LYS A 187 4.36 18.55 13.14
CA LYS A 187 5.71 19.13 13.05
C LYS A 187 5.78 20.49 13.80
N ALA A 188 4.74 21.29 13.75
CA ALA A 188 4.69 22.54 14.51
C ALA A 188 4.66 22.28 16.03
N LYS A 189 3.82 21.35 16.49
CA LYS A 189 3.76 20.92 17.89
C LYS A 189 5.10 20.36 18.37
N LEU A 190 5.77 19.56 17.53
CA LEU A 190 7.08 19.00 17.85
C LEU A 190 8.17 20.07 17.99
N ARG A 191 8.15 21.11 17.14
CA ARG A 191 9.05 22.28 17.26
C ARG A 191 8.80 23.04 18.55
N GLU A 192 7.55 23.34 18.85
CA GLU A 192 7.14 24.03 20.09
C GLU A 192 7.58 23.24 21.34
N LEU A 193 7.43 21.91 21.32
CA LEU A 193 7.87 21.02 22.39
C LEU A 193 9.40 21.03 22.56
N ASN A 194 10.16 21.06 21.48
CA ASN A 194 11.61 21.16 21.50
C ASN A 194 12.10 22.52 22.03
N GLU A 195 11.43 23.61 21.64
CA GLU A 195 11.73 24.96 22.13
C GLU A 195 11.46 25.06 23.62
N THR A 196 10.34 24.52 24.10
CA THR A 196 9.98 24.46 25.52
C THR A 196 11.02 23.68 26.33
N LYS A 197 11.47 22.53 25.80
CA LYS A 197 12.53 21.72 26.41
C LYS A 197 13.85 22.49 26.51
N LEU A 198 14.21 23.22 25.45
CA LEU A 198 15.42 24.02 25.39
C LEU A 198 15.35 25.20 26.39
N GLU A 199 14.20 25.85 26.55
CA GLU A 199 13.99 26.92 27.53
C GLU A 199 14.07 26.40 28.98
N MET A 200 13.49 25.23 29.28
CA MET A 200 13.58 24.59 30.59
C MET A 200 15.02 24.24 30.96
N THR A 201 15.83 23.78 30.00
CA THR A 201 17.24 23.48 30.23
C THR A 201 18.13 24.73 30.40
N LYS A 202 17.72 25.87 29.85
CA LYS A 202 18.45 27.15 29.97
C LYS A 202 18.17 27.93 31.26
N LYS A 203 17.09 27.59 31.99
CA LYS A 203 16.72 28.27 33.26
C LYS A 203 16.90 27.34 34.48
N PRO A 204 18.10 27.20 35.04
CA PRO A 204 18.36 26.23 36.11
C PRO A 204 17.85 26.61 37.50
N ASN A 205 17.05 27.66 37.65
CA ASN A 205 16.90 28.28 38.99
C ASN A 205 15.53 28.21 39.67
N TYR A 206 14.53 27.45 39.21
CA TYR A 206 13.21 27.49 39.86
C TYR A 206 12.44 26.17 40.00
N ALA A 207 13.07 25.00 39.91
CA ALA A 207 12.40 23.76 40.29
C ALA A 207 13.37 22.83 41.04
N SER A 208 12.86 22.09 42.02
CA SER A 208 13.67 21.04 42.63
C SER A 208 14.07 20.09 41.49
N ASN A 209 15.30 19.53 41.55
CA ASN A 209 15.81 18.60 40.52
C ASN A 209 14.84 17.48 40.17
N TYR A 210 13.94 17.13 41.09
CA TYR A 210 12.95 16.08 40.90
C TYR A 210 11.81 16.53 39.97
N ASP A 211 11.30 17.75 40.07
CA ASP A 211 10.22 18.26 39.20
C ASP A 211 10.71 18.52 37.79
N MET A 212 11.95 18.96 37.64
CA MET A 212 12.53 19.18 36.31
C MET A 212 12.81 17.87 35.57
N THR A 213 13.25 16.84 36.27
CA THR A 213 13.48 15.49 35.70
C THR A 213 12.15 14.89 35.23
N ASN A 214 11.09 14.99 36.03
CA ASN A 214 9.77 14.50 35.67
C ASN A 214 9.18 15.26 34.47
N ALA A 215 9.34 16.58 34.40
CA ALA A 215 8.87 17.40 33.29
C ALA A 215 9.63 17.08 31.99
N LEU A 216 10.94 16.89 32.05
CA LEU A 216 11.74 16.48 30.90
C LEU A 216 11.38 15.08 30.41
N GLN A 217 11.09 14.14 31.30
CA GLN A 217 10.68 12.80 30.96
C GLN A 217 9.29 12.81 30.30
N LEU A 218 8.36 13.62 30.79
CA LEU A 218 7.04 13.79 30.17
C LEU A 218 7.14 14.39 28.75
N ILE A 219 8.04 15.35 28.55
CA ILE A 219 8.31 15.93 27.21
C ILE A 219 8.90 14.89 26.27
N ASP A 220 9.83 14.05 26.73
CA ASP A 220 10.40 12.97 25.91
C ASP A 220 9.37 11.88 25.57
N ASP A 221 8.47 11.54 26.49
CA ASP A 221 7.37 10.62 26.25
C ASP A 221 6.37 11.17 25.22
N LEU A 222 5.97 12.44 25.36
CA LEU A 222 5.11 13.14 24.38
C LEU A 222 5.78 13.27 23.01
N LYS A 223 7.09 13.53 22.97
CA LYS A 223 7.86 13.58 21.73
C LYS A 223 7.90 12.22 21.03
N LYS A 224 8.09 11.15 21.80
CA LYS A 224 8.06 9.78 21.28
C LYS A 224 6.68 9.45 20.71
N GLU A 225 5.62 9.80 21.41
CA GLU A 225 4.24 9.59 20.97
C GLU A 225 3.93 10.36 19.68
N LEU A 226 4.35 11.62 19.57
CA LEU A 226 4.22 12.43 18.35
C LEU A 226 5.06 11.88 17.18
N MET A 227 6.29 11.42 17.43
CA MET A 227 7.13 10.80 16.41
C MET A 227 6.55 9.47 15.93
N ASP A 228 6.02 8.66 16.82
CA ASP A 228 5.37 7.39 16.48
C ASP A 228 4.11 7.62 15.65
N CYS A 229 3.30 8.63 15.97
CA CYS A 229 2.15 9.08 15.16
C CYS A 229 2.60 9.59 13.78
N SER A 230 3.62 10.45 13.71
CA SER A 230 4.15 10.99 12.45
C SER A 230 4.76 9.90 11.55
N ASN A 231 5.48 8.94 12.14
CA ASN A 231 6.05 7.80 11.40
C ASN A 231 4.98 6.77 11.00
N SER A 232 3.83 6.74 11.67
CA SER A 232 2.73 5.84 11.33
C SER A 232 1.91 6.35 10.16
N THR A 233 1.86 7.66 9.95
CA THR A 233 1.12 8.29 8.85
C THR A 233 1.91 8.38 7.55
N LEU A 234 3.24 8.27 7.61
CA LEU A 234 4.14 8.43 6.47
C LEU A 234 5.17 7.31 6.42
N VAL A 235 4.84 6.28 5.69
CA VAL A 235 5.87 5.53 4.99
C VAL A 235 6.29 6.47 3.86
N ASP A 236 7.44 7.13 4.02
CA ASP A 236 8.17 7.91 3.01
C ASP A 236 8.00 9.44 2.96
N GLU A 237 8.67 10.16 3.83
CA GLU A 237 9.31 11.41 3.41
C GLU A 237 10.78 11.38 3.80
N VAL A 238 11.62 11.51 2.77
CA VAL A 238 13.04 11.83 2.89
C VAL A 238 13.13 13.21 3.53
N PRO A 239 13.81 13.42 4.65
CA PRO A 239 14.17 14.77 5.07
C PRO A 239 15.06 15.36 3.99
N ASP A 240 14.71 16.57 3.52
CA ASP A 240 15.62 17.36 2.68
C ASP A 240 16.99 17.43 3.36
N GLU A 241 18.03 17.08 2.60
CA GLU A 241 19.43 17.01 3.04
C GLU A 241 20.05 18.37 3.44
N GLN A 242 19.26 19.38 3.75
CA GLN A 242 19.78 20.74 3.99
C GLN A 242 19.73 21.24 5.43
N GLU A 243 19.44 20.42 6.44
CA GLU A 243 19.44 20.90 7.84
C GLU A 243 20.18 19.99 8.83
N ILE A 244 21.30 19.39 8.40
CA ILE A 244 22.34 18.96 9.33
C ILE A 244 23.35 20.10 9.42
N VAL A 245 22.97 21.17 10.11
CA VAL A 245 23.94 22.15 10.61
C VAL A 245 24.73 21.45 11.70
N GLU A 246 26.00 21.19 11.39
CA GLU A 246 27.06 20.84 12.34
C GLU A 246 26.96 21.72 13.58
N VAL A 247 26.51 21.19 14.69
CA VAL A 247 26.88 21.69 16.00
C VAL A 247 28.15 20.94 16.40
N ARG A 248 29.27 21.40 15.87
CA ARG A 248 30.59 21.09 16.39
C ARG A 248 30.73 21.85 17.70
N ILE A 249 30.74 21.14 18.79
CA ILE A 249 31.12 21.67 20.09
C ILE A 249 32.64 21.48 20.20
N ASP A 250 33.37 22.60 20.15
CA ASP A 250 34.74 22.69 20.62
C ASP A 250 34.78 22.60 22.15
#